data_826f98bd19ca015c45008603c2d0f555
#
_entry.id   826f98bd19ca015c45008603c2d0f555
#
_cell.length_a   1.000
_cell.length_b   1.000
_cell.length_c   1.000
_cell.angle_alpha   90.00
_cell.angle_beta   90.00
_cell.angle_gamma   90.00
#
_symmetry.space_group_name_H-M   'P 1'
#
loop_
_entity.id
_entity.type
_entity.pdbx_description
1 polymer ?
#
loop_
_entity_poly.entity_id
_entity_poly.type
_entity_poly.pdbx_seq_one_letter_code
_entity_poly.pdbx_strand_id
1 'polypeptide(L)'
;MGSSASHQARDNGFVRVLVVEDEKKLGQLLGRGLREEGYAADLAERGEDALWMARAVDYDAIVLDVMLPGVDGFEVCRRLRRDGVWTPVLMLTARDAVADRVSGLDTGADDYLTKPFSFEELLARLRALTRRAPAERPAVLEVGELRLDPAAHRAWRGEKELDLSAKEFALLELFMRRPGVTLTRTQLLDGAWDLAFESRSNVVDVYVRYLREKIDRPFDCDSIETVRGVGYRLREE
;
A
#
# COMPACT_ATOMS: atom_id res chain seq x y z
N MET A 1 -25.21 19.64 14.21
CA MET A 1 -24.91 19.07 15.54
C MET A 1 -24.78 17.57 15.39
N GLY A 2 -23.60 16.99 15.55
CA GLY A 2 -23.40 15.53 15.44
C GLY A 2 -22.06 15.13 14.87
N SER A 3 -20.94 15.60 15.46
CA SER A 3 -19.63 15.05 15.16
C SER A 3 -18.73 15.23 16.38
N SER A 4 -18.98 14.46 17.42
CA SER A 4 -18.17 14.56 18.67
C SER A 4 -18.06 13.25 19.44
N ALA A 5 -18.47 12.11 18.88
CA ALA A 5 -18.48 10.83 19.60
C ALA A 5 -17.33 9.86 19.21
N SER A 6 -16.60 10.11 18.14
CA SER A 6 -15.59 9.17 17.62
C SER A 6 -14.15 9.45 18.09
N HIS A 7 -13.92 10.43 18.96
CA HIS A 7 -12.56 10.80 19.42
C HIS A 7 -12.20 10.32 20.83
N GLN A 8 -13.09 9.62 21.51
CA GLN A 8 -12.91 9.25 22.93
C GLN A 8 -12.35 7.84 23.18
N ALA A 9 -12.06 7.03 22.14
CA ALA A 9 -11.54 5.66 22.30
C ALA A 9 -10.01 5.55 22.32
N ARG A 10 -9.26 6.66 22.21
CA ARG A 10 -7.79 6.65 22.20
C ARG A 10 -7.13 6.69 23.58
N ASP A 11 -7.90 6.62 24.66
CA ASP A 11 -7.38 6.83 26.03
C ASP A 11 -6.85 5.58 26.75
N ASN A 12 -6.83 4.40 26.12
CA ASN A 12 -6.38 3.17 26.78
C ASN A 12 -4.94 2.72 26.46
N GLY A 13 -4.17 3.44 25.68
CA GLY A 13 -2.73 3.17 25.46
C GLY A 13 -2.38 1.84 24.77
N PHE A 14 -3.36 1.02 24.37
CA PHE A 14 -3.17 -0.26 23.70
C PHE A 14 -3.35 -0.12 22.20
N VAL A 15 -2.36 -0.63 21.44
CA VAL A 15 -2.47 -0.77 19.98
C VAL A 15 -3.53 -1.82 19.65
N ARG A 16 -4.57 -1.46 18.89
CA ARG A 16 -5.68 -2.35 18.53
C ARG A 16 -5.51 -2.91 17.12
N VAL A 17 -5.53 -4.22 17.00
CA VAL A 17 -5.29 -4.95 15.74
C VAL A 17 -6.51 -5.78 15.38
N LEU A 18 -6.98 -5.69 14.15
CA LEU A 18 -7.95 -6.61 13.57
C LEU A 18 -7.20 -7.74 12.85
N VAL A 19 -7.45 -8.99 13.23
CA VAL A 19 -6.94 -10.18 12.55
C VAL A 19 -8.07 -10.79 11.73
N VAL A 20 -7.87 -10.94 10.42
CA VAL A 20 -8.84 -11.52 9.48
C VAL A 20 -8.25 -12.80 8.91
N GLU A 21 -8.75 -13.95 9.37
CA GLU A 21 -8.24 -15.27 9.05
C GLU A 21 -9.38 -16.28 9.17
N ASP A 22 -9.65 -17.05 8.11
CA ASP A 22 -10.74 -18.04 8.09
C ASP A 22 -10.37 -19.35 8.80
N GLU A 23 -9.07 -19.68 8.89
CA GLU A 23 -8.61 -20.80 9.68
C GLU A 23 -8.67 -20.46 11.18
N LYS A 24 -9.74 -20.92 11.85
CA LYS A 24 -10.01 -20.60 13.27
C LYS A 24 -8.84 -20.85 14.22
N LYS A 25 -8.06 -21.93 13.97
CA LYS A 25 -6.91 -22.26 14.83
C LYS A 25 -5.80 -21.21 14.69
N LEU A 26 -5.49 -20.82 13.46
CA LEU A 26 -4.48 -19.80 13.18
C LEU A 26 -4.94 -18.44 13.69
N GLY A 27 -6.18 -18.02 13.40
CA GLY A 27 -6.74 -16.77 13.90
C GLY A 27 -6.72 -16.66 15.42
N GLN A 28 -7.12 -17.75 16.13
CA GLN A 28 -7.06 -17.79 17.59
C GLN A 28 -5.62 -17.76 18.13
N LEU A 29 -4.69 -18.44 17.47
CA LEU A 29 -3.27 -18.44 17.85
C LEU A 29 -2.69 -17.02 17.71
N LEU A 30 -2.93 -16.36 16.58
CA LEU A 30 -2.48 -14.99 16.33
C LEU A 30 -3.10 -14.02 17.33
N GLY A 31 -4.42 -14.10 17.54
CA GLY A 31 -5.12 -13.23 18.47
C GLY A 31 -4.64 -13.40 19.92
N ARG A 32 -4.35 -14.64 20.35
CA ARG A 32 -3.79 -14.90 21.67
C ARG A 32 -2.36 -14.36 21.80
N GLY A 33 -1.48 -14.68 20.84
CA GLY A 33 -0.10 -14.20 20.86
C GLY A 33 -0.03 -12.67 20.87
N LEU A 34 -0.86 -11.99 20.06
CA LEU A 34 -0.93 -10.52 20.05
C LEU A 34 -1.35 -9.97 21.42
N ARG A 35 -2.33 -10.60 22.11
CA ARG A 35 -2.75 -10.15 23.45
C ARG A 35 -1.66 -10.38 24.50
N GLU A 36 -0.91 -11.48 24.41
CA GLU A 36 0.26 -11.74 25.27
C GLU A 36 1.36 -10.69 25.10
N GLU A 37 1.49 -10.12 23.88
CA GLU A 37 2.41 -9.02 23.56
C GLU A 37 1.82 -7.62 23.83
N GLY A 38 0.65 -7.52 24.47
CA GLY A 38 0.04 -6.26 24.90
C GLY A 38 -0.82 -5.56 23.85
N TYR A 39 -1.16 -6.21 22.74
CA TYR A 39 -2.11 -5.68 21.76
C TYR A 39 -3.56 -5.97 22.15
N ALA A 40 -4.49 -5.07 21.82
CA ALA A 40 -5.91 -5.42 21.77
C ALA A 40 -6.19 -6.08 20.41
N ALA A 41 -6.57 -7.36 20.40
CA ALA A 41 -6.78 -8.10 19.15
C ALA A 41 -8.22 -8.55 19.00
N ASP A 42 -8.88 -8.12 17.92
CA ASP A 42 -10.18 -8.59 17.46
C ASP A 42 -10.00 -9.57 16.30
N LEU A 43 -10.95 -10.50 16.13
CA LEU A 43 -10.88 -11.54 15.12
C LEU A 43 -12.10 -11.45 14.19
N ALA A 44 -11.87 -11.59 12.89
CA ALA A 44 -12.89 -11.81 11.87
C ALA A 44 -12.55 -13.07 11.07
N GLU A 45 -13.53 -13.90 10.78
CA GLU A 45 -13.35 -15.13 10.00
C GLU A 45 -13.69 -14.94 8.50
N ARG A 46 -14.24 -13.77 8.12
CA ARG A 46 -14.71 -13.46 6.78
C ARG A 46 -14.39 -12.03 6.38
N GLY A 47 -14.21 -11.82 5.07
CA GLY A 47 -13.94 -10.48 4.54
C GLY A 47 -15.07 -9.48 4.81
N GLU A 48 -16.32 -9.92 4.75
CA GLU A 48 -17.50 -9.07 5.02
C GLU A 48 -17.52 -8.57 6.48
N ASP A 49 -17.18 -9.45 7.43
CA ASP A 49 -17.11 -9.11 8.85
C ASP A 49 -15.99 -8.10 9.09
N ALA A 50 -14.83 -8.31 8.45
CA ALA A 50 -13.70 -7.40 8.51
C ALA A 50 -14.05 -6.00 8.00
N LEU A 51 -14.77 -5.89 6.88
CA LEU A 51 -15.24 -4.62 6.33
C LEU A 51 -16.19 -3.90 7.29
N TRP A 52 -17.11 -4.63 7.92
CA TRP A 52 -18.02 -4.05 8.90
C TRP A 52 -17.27 -3.58 10.15
N MET A 53 -16.37 -4.42 10.71
CA MET A 53 -15.60 -4.10 11.91
C MET A 53 -14.68 -2.90 11.70
N ALA A 54 -13.96 -2.86 10.57
CA ALA A 54 -13.03 -1.77 10.26
C ALA A 54 -13.73 -0.41 10.01
N ARG A 55 -15.04 -0.40 9.73
CA ARG A 55 -15.84 0.83 9.65
C ARG A 55 -16.40 1.25 11.00
N ALA A 56 -16.67 0.28 11.88
CA ALA A 56 -17.30 0.53 13.17
C ALA A 56 -16.29 0.84 14.29
N VAL A 57 -15.05 0.41 14.12
CA VAL A 57 -13.98 0.48 15.13
C VAL A 57 -12.70 1.01 14.49
N ASP A 58 -12.05 1.96 15.17
CA ASP A 58 -10.72 2.43 14.78
C ASP A 58 -9.65 1.39 15.17
N TYR A 59 -9.00 0.80 14.18
CA TYR A 59 -7.87 -0.10 14.36
C TYR A 59 -6.55 0.61 14.01
N ASP A 60 -5.48 0.26 14.71
CA ASP A 60 -4.13 0.76 14.44
C ASP A 60 -3.43 -0.06 13.33
N ALA A 61 -3.86 -1.32 13.13
CA ALA A 61 -3.44 -2.17 12.02
C ALA A 61 -4.46 -3.27 11.74
N ILE A 62 -4.44 -3.80 10.52
CA ILE A 62 -5.21 -4.97 10.10
C ILE A 62 -4.24 -6.04 9.60
N VAL A 63 -4.28 -7.25 10.15
CA VAL A 63 -3.62 -8.44 9.62
C VAL A 63 -4.66 -9.19 8.81
N LEU A 64 -4.44 -9.36 7.52
CA LEU A 64 -5.46 -9.79 6.55
C LEU A 64 -4.98 -10.94 5.69
N ASP A 65 -5.60 -12.11 5.83
CA ASP A 65 -5.34 -13.21 4.90
C ASP A 65 -5.86 -12.87 3.51
N VAL A 66 -5.07 -13.18 2.50
CA VAL A 66 -5.44 -13.06 1.10
C VAL A 66 -6.50 -14.10 0.74
N MET A 67 -6.37 -15.33 1.25
CA MET A 67 -7.18 -16.48 0.85
C MET A 67 -8.45 -16.63 1.71
N LEU A 68 -9.31 -15.62 1.74
CA LEU A 68 -10.58 -15.66 2.45
C LEU A 68 -11.72 -16.21 1.57
N PRO A 69 -12.67 -16.96 2.16
CA PRO A 69 -13.86 -17.40 1.43
C PRO A 69 -14.81 -16.23 1.16
N GLY A 70 -15.39 -16.19 -0.03
CA GLY A 70 -16.33 -15.16 -0.46
C GLY A 70 -15.61 -13.91 -0.95
N VAL A 71 -15.43 -12.90 -0.11
CA VAL A 71 -14.65 -11.71 -0.42
C VAL A 71 -13.21 -11.94 -0.01
N ASP A 72 -12.31 -12.07 -0.99
CA ASP A 72 -10.88 -12.28 -0.74
C ASP A 72 -10.21 -11.06 -0.10
N GLY A 73 -9.01 -11.26 0.47
CA GLY A 73 -8.30 -10.20 1.19
C GLY A 73 -7.92 -9.01 0.30
N PHE A 74 -7.65 -9.23 -0.98
CA PHE A 74 -7.36 -8.13 -1.90
C PHE A 74 -8.59 -7.25 -2.11
N GLU A 75 -9.75 -7.86 -2.30
CA GLU A 75 -11.00 -7.12 -2.46
C GLU A 75 -11.42 -6.44 -1.16
N VAL A 76 -11.18 -7.04 0.02
CA VAL A 76 -11.36 -6.38 1.32
C VAL A 76 -10.53 -5.11 1.39
N CYS A 77 -9.24 -5.19 1.09
CA CYS A 77 -8.33 -4.03 1.13
C CYS A 77 -8.79 -2.93 0.16
N ARG A 78 -9.12 -3.26 -1.09
CA ARG A 78 -9.66 -2.30 -2.08
C ARG A 78 -10.91 -1.58 -1.57
N ARG A 79 -11.85 -2.32 -0.97
CA ARG A 79 -13.09 -1.74 -0.41
C ARG A 79 -12.79 -0.83 0.77
N LEU A 80 -11.89 -1.21 1.67
CA LEU A 80 -11.45 -0.35 2.78
C LEU A 80 -10.90 0.98 2.26
N ARG A 81 -10.01 0.95 1.27
CA ARG A 81 -9.43 2.16 0.68
C ARG A 81 -10.48 3.02 -0.02
N ARG A 82 -11.38 2.40 -0.81
CA ARG A 82 -12.51 3.10 -1.45
C ARG A 82 -13.42 3.78 -0.44
N ASP A 83 -13.62 3.16 0.72
CA ASP A 83 -14.48 3.68 1.79
C ASP A 83 -13.75 4.69 2.71
N GLY A 84 -12.49 5.02 2.39
CA GLY A 84 -11.69 6.00 3.14
C GLY A 84 -11.08 5.46 4.43
N VAL A 85 -11.04 4.14 4.62
CA VAL A 85 -10.36 3.49 5.76
C VAL A 85 -8.90 3.28 5.43
N TRP A 86 -8.03 4.04 6.11
CA TRP A 86 -6.58 4.09 5.89
C TRP A 86 -5.78 3.34 6.95
N THR A 87 -6.42 2.56 7.76
CA THR A 87 -5.74 1.66 8.69
C THR A 87 -4.67 0.84 7.96
N PRO A 88 -3.42 0.79 8.44
CA PRO A 88 -2.37 -0.01 7.85
C PRO A 88 -2.75 -1.48 7.74
N VAL A 89 -2.51 -2.09 6.57
CA VAL A 89 -2.85 -3.49 6.28
C VAL A 89 -1.59 -4.29 6.03
N LEU A 90 -1.38 -5.34 6.85
CA LEU A 90 -0.40 -6.40 6.63
C LEU A 90 -1.11 -7.59 5.99
N MET A 91 -0.81 -7.88 4.72
CA MET A 91 -1.36 -9.03 4.02
C MET A 91 -0.61 -10.31 4.38
N LEU A 92 -1.36 -11.38 4.72
CA LEU A 92 -0.82 -12.73 4.82
C LEU A 92 -1.05 -13.46 3.50
N THR A 93 0.01 -13.99 2.88
CA THR A 93 -0.08 -14.59 1.54
C THR A 93 0.65 -15.93 1.47
N ALA A 94 0.16 -16.87 0.63
CA ALA A 94 0.88 -18.09 0.34
C ALA A 94 2.13 -17.82 -0.54
N ARG A 95 3.16 -18.67 -0.43
CA ARG A 95 4.44 -18.53 -1.12
C ARG A 95 4.31 -18.50 -2.65
N ASP A 96 3.30 -19.21 -3.18
CA ASP A 96 3.05 -19.33 -4.63
C ASP A 96 2.28 -18.13 -5.21
N ALA A 97 1.68 -17.32 -4.36
CA ALA A 97 1.02 -16.05 -4.72
C ALA A 97 2.01 -14.89 -4.95
N VAL A 98 3.31 -15.17 -5.14
CA VAL A 98 4.33 -14.16 -5.49
C VAL A 98 4.02 -13.52 -6.85
N ALA A 99 3.38 -14.24 -7.78
CA ALA A 99 2.85 -13.68 -9.03
C ALA A 99 1.67 -12.73 -8.77
N ASP A 100 0.86 -12.99 -7.73
CA ASP A 100 -0.24 -12.15 -7.28
C ASP A 100 0.22 -10.93 -6.47
N ARG A 101 1.49 -10.91 -6.00
CA ARG A 101 2.11 -9.72 -5.39
C ARG A 101 2.18 -8.53 -6.36
N VAL A 102 2.31 -8.80 -7.65
CA VAL A 102 2.26 -7.75 -8.69
C VAL A 102 0.84 -7.16 -8.75
N SER A 103 -0.19 -8.00 -8.62
CA SER A 103 -1.59 -7.56 -8.47
C SER A 103 -1.87 -6.94 -7.09
N GLY A 104 -1.14 -7.38 -6.07
CA GLY A 104 -1.33 -6.97 -4.67
C GLY A 104 -0.87 -5.55 -4.36
N LEU A 105 0.10 -5.00 -5.08
CA LEU A 105 0.49 -3.58 -4.97
C LEU A 105 -0.63 -2.63 -5.42
N ASP A 106 -1.54 -3.11 -6.28
CA ASP A 106 -2.72 -2.37 -6.73
C ASP A 106 -3.84 -2.31 -5.67
N THR A 107 -3.73 -3.09 -4.59
CA THR A 107 -4.79 -3.19 -3.57
C THR A 107 -4.69 -2.18 -2.45
N GLY A 108 -3.58 -1.43 -2.36
CA GLY A 108 -3.35 -0.44 -1.30
C GLY A 108 -2.97 -1.06 0.06
N ALA A 109 -2.44 -2.29 0.08
CA ALA A 109 -1.82 -2.88 1.27
C ALA A 109 -0.48 -2.21 1.59
N ASP A 110 -0.13 -2.14 2.88
CA ASP A 110 1.06 -1.43 3.35
C ASP A 110 2.28 -2.36 3.51
N ASP A 111 2.07 -3.66 3.75
CA ASP A 111 3.13 -4.67 3.83
C ASP A 111 2.57 -6.07 3.57
N TYR A 112 3.46 -7.04 3.32
CA TYR A 112 3.14 -8.44 3.02
C TYR A 112 3.99 -9.38 3.85
N LEU A 113 3.37 -10.49 4.31
CA LEU A 113 4.03 -11.56 5.05
C LEU A 113 3.66 -12.91 4.44
N THR A 114 4.66 -13.67 3.99
CA THR A 114 4.41 -14.98 3.35
C THR A 114 4.26 -16.10 4.37
N LYS A 115 3.22 -16.91 4.19
CA LYS A 115 3.02 -18.17 4.92
C LYS A 115 3.97 -19.27 4.34
N PRO A 116 4.68 -20.09 5.19
CA PRO A 116 4.70 -19.99 6.66
C PRO A 116 5.62 -18.86 7.15
N PHE A 117 5.23 -18.22 8.24
CA PHE A 117 5.99 -17.13 8.88
C PHE A 117 6.23 -17.43 10.37
N SER A 118 7.21 -16.76 10.97
CA SER A 118 7.36 -16.75 12.41
C SER A 118 6.50 -15.67 13.05
N PHE A 119 6.01 -15.93 14.27
CA PHE A 119 5.24 -14.92 15.00
C PHE A 119 6.07 -13.67 15.32
N GLU A 120 7.38 -13.83 15.53
CA GLU A 120 8.33 -12.73 15.73
C GLU A 120 8.41 -11.81 14.50
N GLU A 121 8.39 -12.37 13.27
CA GLU A 121 8.38 -11.59 12.03
C GLU A 121 7.08 -10.79 11.89
N LEU A 122 5.93 -11.42 12.17
CA LEU A 122 4.64 -10.73 12.19
C LEU A 122 4.65 -9.56 13.17
N LEU A 123 5.14 -9.75 14.40
CA LEU A 123 5.26 -8.69 15.39
C LEU A 123 6.20 -7.56 14.95
N ALA A 124 7.33 -7.90 14.32
CA ALA A 124 8.27 -6.89 13.82
C ALA A 124 7.63 -6.00 12.76
N ARG A 125 6.87 -6.60 11.83
CA ARG A 125 6.13 -5.88 10.78
C ARG A 125 4.98 -5.05 11.36
N LEU A 126 4.20 -5.59 12.28
CA LEU A 126 3.15 -4.83 12.98
C LEU A 126 3.73 -3.62 13.72
N ARG A 127 4.83 -3.78 14.45
CA ARG A 127 5.51 -2.64 15.11
C ARG A 127 5.97 -1.60 14.12
N ALA A 128 6.43 -2.00 12.93
CA ALA A 128 6.82 -1.06 11.89
C ALA A 128 5.62 -0.29 11.33
N LEU A 129 4.49 -0.96 11.12
CA LEU A 129 3.25 -0.38 10.61
C LEU A 129 2.60 0.57 11.64
N THR A 130 2.51 0.15 12.90
CA THR A 130 1.85 0.93 13.97
C THR A 130 2.70 2.09 14.50
N ARG A 131 4.02 2.08 14.28
CA ARG A 131 4.92 3.20 14.60
C ARG A 131 4.69 4.42 13.72
N ARG A 132 4.17 4.22 12.51
CA ARG A 132 3.72 5.34 11.68
C ARG A 132 2.50 5.92 12.37
N ALA A 133 2.49 7.25 12.59
CA ALA A 133 1.29 7.96 13.03
C ALA A 133 0.10 7.53 12.13
N PRO A 134 -1.16 7.54 12.65
CA PRO A 134 -2.32 7.21 11.81
C PRO A 134 -2.16 7.91 10.48
N ALA A 135 -2.14 7.14 9.40
CA ALA A 135 -1.87 7.68 8.09
C ALA A 135 -3.00 8.67 7.79
N GLU A 136 -2.71 9.96 7.95
CA GLU A 136 -3.50 10.97 7.27
C GLU A 136 -3.61 10.50 5.82
N ARG A 137 -4.79 10.60 5.22
CA ARG A 137 -4.99 10.25 3.80
C ARG A 137 -3.76 10.72 3.03
N PRO A 138 -3.03 9.84 2.34
CA PRO A 138 -1.84 10.25 1.62
C PRO A 138 -2.19 11.46 0.77
N ALA A 139 -1.44 12.54 0.94
CA ALA A 139 -1.73 13.78 0.23
C ALA A 139 -1.71 13.50 -1.28
N VAL A 140 -2.71 13.99 -1.98
CA VAL A 140 -2.70 14.00 -3.45
C VAL A 140 -1.45 14.75 -3.88
N LEU A 141 -0.61 14.10 -4.68
CA LEU A 141 0.60 14.71 -5.21
C LEU A 141 0.23 15.50 -6.46
N GLU A 142 0.76 16.72 -6.59
CA GLU A 142 0.56 17.58 -7.74
C GLU A 142 1.90 18.15 -8.20
N VAL A 143 2.21 17.98 -9.48
CA VAL A 143 3.41 18.53 -10.13
C VAL A 143 3.03 18.98 -11.54
N GLY A 144 3.00 20.29 -11.79
CA GLY A 144 2.45 20.85 -13.01
C GLY A 144 1.01 20.37 -13.25
N GLU A 145 0.74 19.76 -14.40
CA GLU A 145 -0.57 19.20 -14.73
C GLU A 145 -0.76 17.75 -14.23
N LEU A 146 0.29 17.12 -13.69
CA LEU A 146 0.22 15.77 -13.17
C LEU A 146 -0.40 15.80 -11.75
N ARG A 147 -1.41 14.98 -11.54
CA ARG A 147 -2.04 14.73 -10.25
C ARG A 147 -2.07 13.23 -9.97
N LEU A 148 -1.65 12.82 -8.80
CA LEU A 148 -1.63 11.42 -8.38
C LEU A 148 -2.22 11.30 -6.99
N ASP A 149 -3.25 10.46 -6.85
CA ASP A 149 -3.86 10.09 -5.58
C ASP A 149 -3.35 8.69 -5.19
N PRO A 150 -2.36 8.59 -4.29
CA PRO A 150 -1.81 7.30 -3.86
C PRO A 150 -2.86 6.43 -3.18
N ALA A 151 -3.83 7.08 -2.57
CA ALA A 151 -4.88 6.47 -1.80
C ALA A 151 -5.93 5.79 -2.67
N ALA A 152 -6.32 6.44 -3.76
CA ALA A 152 -7.26 5.91 -4.73
C ALA A 152 -6.57 5.08 -5.82
N HIS A 153 -5.21 5.04 -5.82
CA HIS A 153 -4.37 4.46 -6.87
C HIS A 153 -4.75 4.98 -8.26
N ARG A 154 -4.93 6.31 -8.38
CA ARG A 154 -5.36 6.97 -9.60
C ARG A 154 -4.43 8.13 -9.93
N ALA A 155 -4.18 8.33 -11.20
CA ALA A 155 -3.35 9.43 -11.69
C ALA A 155 -4.07 10.15 -12.85
N TRP A 156 -3.78 11.44 -12.99
CA TRP A 156 -4.34 12.28 -14.04
C TRP A 156 -3.26 13.22 -14.59
N ARG A 157 -3.47 13.66 -15.84
CA ARG A 157 -2.86 14.86 -16.37
C ARG A 157 -3.96 15.80 -16.81
N GLY A 158 -4.03 16.99 -16.22
CA GLY A 158 -5.20 17.87 -16.35
C GLY A 158 -6.49 17.14 -15.95
N GLU A 159 -7.45 17.12 -16.85
CA GLU A 159 -8.75 16.43 -16.66
C GLU A 159 -8.71 14.94 -17.06
N LYS A 160 -7.66 14.49 -17.75
CA LYS A 160 -7.59 13.13 -18.30
C LYS A 160 -6.99 12.16 -17.31
N GLU A 161 -7.74 11.11 -16.96
CA GLU A 161 -7.23 10.00 -16.18
C GLU A 161 -6.23 9.16 -16.97
N LEU A 162 -5.15 8.75 -16.31
CA LEU A 162 -4.05 7.97 -16.87
C LEU A 162 -4.22 6.49 -16.49
N ASP A 163 -4.22 5.62 -17.50
CA ASP A 163 -4.23 4.17 -17.30
C ASP A 163 -2.80 3.65 -17.08
N LEU A 164 -2.37 3.66 -15.82
CA LEU A 164 -1.05 3.22 -15.41
C LEU A 164 -1.10 1.82 -14.83
N SER A 165 -0.14 0.97 -15.20
CA SER A 165 0.12 -0.27 -14.46
C SER A 165 0.69 0.05 -13.07
N ALA A 166 0.64 -0.91 -12.14
CA ALA A 166 1.18 -0.75 -10.77
C ALA A 166 2.62 -0.22 -10.74
N LYS A 167 3.48 -0.74 -11.61
CA LYS A 167 4.90 -0.32 -11.67
C LYS A 167 5.08 1.08 -12.25
N GLU A 168 4.28 1.44 -13.25
CA GLU A 168 4.27 2.80 -13.79
C GLU A 168 3.74 3.80 -12.77
N PHE A 169 2.69 3.42 -12.02
CA PHE A 169 2.14 4.21 -10.92
C PHE A 169 3.18 4.42 -9.81
N ALA A 170 3.82 3.35 -9.33
CA ALA A 170 4.86 3.43 -8.31
C ALA A 170 6.04 4.30 -8.74
N LEU A 171 6.46 4.20 -10.01
CA LEU A 171 7.50 5.07 -10.56
C LEU A 171 7.07 6.53 -10.60
N LEU A 172 5.84 6.81 -11.06
CA LEU A 172 5.31 8.16 -11.10
C LEU A 172 5.23 8.74 -9.69
N GLU A 173 4.76 7.97 -8.73
CA GLU A 173 4.70 8.38 -7.32
C GLU A 173 6.09 8.73 -6.77
N LEU A 174 7.12 7.90 -7.03
CA LEU A 174 8.50 8.18 -6.62
C LEU A 174 9.02 9.50 -7.19
N PHE A 175 8.74 9.77 -8.46
CA PHE A 175 9.10 11.03 -9.11
C PHE A 175 8.34 12.21 -8.51
N MET A 176 7.02 12.09 -8.33
CA MET A 176 6.17 13.18 -7.82
C MET A 176 6.40 13.49 -6.33
N ARG A 177 6.93 12.54 -5.55
CA ARG A 177 7.36 12.80 -4.18
C ARG A 177 8.67 13.59 -4.09
N ARG A 178 9.42 13.69 -5.20
CA ARG A 178 10.75 14.34 -5.27
C ARG A 178 10.90 15.10 -6.59
N PRO A 179 10.01 16.07 -6.89
CA PRO A 179 10.09 16.85 -8.11
C PRO A 179 11.44 17.58 -8.16
N GLY A 180 11.98 17.77 -9.35
CA GLY A 180 13.27 18.40 -9.59
C GLY A 180 14.50 17.61 -9.16
N VAL A 181 14.33 16.52 -8.39
CA VAL A 181 15.44 15.70 -7.89
C VAL A 181 15.77 14.58 -8.89
N THR A 182 17.07 14.44 -9.21
CA THR A 182 17.53 13.31 -10.04
C THR A 182 17.58 12.03 -9.20
N LEU A 183 16.77 11.05 -9.58
CA LEU A 183 16.76 9.71 -8.98
C LEU A 183 17.65 8.77 -9.79
N THR A 184 18.57 8.08 -9.13
CA THR A 184 19.41 7.08 -9.77
C THR A 184 18.60 5.83 -10.15
N ARG A 185 19.10 5.03 -11.10
CA ARG A 185 18.45 3.76 -11.48
C ARG A 185 18.30 2.82 -10.29
N THR A 186 19.28 2.78 -9.39
CA THR A 186 19.22 1.98 -8.17
C THR A 186 18.09 2.48 -7.25
N GLN A 187 17.98 3.79 -7.00
CA GLN A 187 16.92 4.35 -6.18
C GLN A 187 15.52 4.11 -6.76
N LEU A 188 15.39 4.17 -8.09
CA LEU A 188 14.12 3.85 -8.76
C LEU A 188 13.81 2.35 -8.68
N LEU A 189 14.83 1.50 -8.82
CA LEU A 189 14.68 0.06 -8.67
C LEU A 189 14.25 -0.30 -7.24
N ASP A 190 14.97 0.18 -6.24
CA ASP A 190 14.70 -0.11 -4.82
C ASP A 190 13.35 0.44 -4.35
N GLY A 191 12.88 1.53 -4.95
CA GLY A 191 11.61 2.17 -4.59
C GLY A 191 10.37 1.58 -5.28
N ALA A 192 10.51 1.00 -6.47
CA ALA A 192 9.39 0.49 -7.26
C ALA A 192 9.41 -1.04 -7.44
N TRP A 193 10.51 -1.73 -7.06
CA TRP A 193 10.65 -3.19 -7.12
C TRP A 193 11.14 -3.74 -5.79
N ASP A 194 10.71 -4.96 -5.43
CA ASP A 194 11.19 -5.67 -4.25
C ASP A 194 12.66 -6.09 -4.39
N LEU A 195 13.38 -6.13 -3.26
CA LEU A 195 14.80 -6.54 -3.15
C LEU A 195 15.10 -7.94 -3.71
N ALA A 196 14.10 -8.79 -3.96
CA ALA A 196 14.23 -10.11 -4.55
C ALA A 196 14.28 -10.11 -6.09
N PHE A 197 14.20 -8.93 -6.73
CA PHE A 197 14.25 -8.82 -8.17
C PHE A 197 15.71 -8.90 -8.63
N GLU A 198 16.15 -10.11 -9.05
CA GLU A 198 17.46 -10.28 -9.69
C GLU A 198 17.56 -9.35 -10.90
N SER A 199 18.43 -8.36 -10.78
CA SER A 199 18.54 -7.20 -11.64
C SER A 199 18.71 -7.53 -13.11
N ARG A 200 17.72 -7.15 -13.91
CA ARG A 200 18.02 -6.80 -15.31
C ARG A 200 18.32 -5.30 -15.33
N SER A 201 19.53 -4.94 -15.70
CA SER A 201 20.09 -3.57 -15.66
C SER A 201 19.29 -2.51 -16.41
N ASN A 202 18.33 -2.89 -17.24
CA ASN A 202 17.54 -2.02 -18.11
C ASN A 202 16.03 -1.95 -17.78
N VAL A 203 15.55 -2.62 -16.71
CA VAL A 203 14.11 -2.65 -16.38
C VAL A 203 13.56 -1.25 -16.11
N VAL A 204 14.30 -0.42 -15.37
CA VAL A 204 13.93 0.96 -15.09
C VAL A 204 13.78 1.77 -16.37
N ASP A 205 14.73 1.63 -17.32
CA ASP A 205 14.71 2.36 -18.58
C ASP A 205 13.48 1.98 -19.43
N VAL A 206 13.08 0.70 -19.40
CA VAL A 206 11.88 0.20 -20.08
C VAL A 206 10.60 0.80 -19.48
N TYR A 207 10.47 0.78 -18.16
CA TYR A 207 9.28 1.32 -17.50
C TYR A 207 9.20 2.84 -17.55
N VAL A 208 10.31 3.55 -17.49
CA VAL A 208 10.34 4.99 -17.74
C VAL A 208 9.88 5.32 -19.17
N ARG A 209 10.25 4.50 -20.16
CA ARG A 209 9.74 4.65 -21.53
C ARG A 209 8.22 4.45 -21.59
N TYR A 210 7.70 3.37 -20.97
CA TYR A 210 6.25 3.12 -20.91
C TYR A 210 5.50 4.25 -20.20
N LEU A 211 6.05 4.74 -19.11
CA LEU A 211 5.47 5.85 -18.38
C LEU A 211 5.38 7.11 -19.25
N ARG A 212 6.47 7.48 -19.97
CA ARG A 212 6.47 8.60 -20.95
C ARG A 212 5.44 8.42 -22.05
N GLU A 213 5.23 7.19 -22.52
CA GLU A 213 4.21 6.90 -23.55
C GLU A 213 2.79 7.23 -23.07
N LYS A 214 2.55 7.19 -21.77
CA LYS A 214 1.24 7.44 -21.17
C LYS A 214 1.07 8.86 -20.62
N ILE A 215 2.12 9.43 -20.00
CA ILE A 215 2.02 10.73 -19.35
C ILE A 215 2.52 11.90 -20.20
N ASP A 216 3.37 11.66 -21.19
CA ASP A 216 4.02 12.72 -21.98
C ASP A 216 3.53 12.74 -23.42
N ARG A 217 3.67 11.65 -24.18
CA ARG A 217 3.35 11.59 -25.61
C ARG A 217 1.93 12.02 -25.98
N PRO A 218 0.86 11.61 -25.26
CA PRO A 218 -0.50 12.02 -25.60
C PRO A 218 -0.78 13.50 -25.34
N PHE A 219 0.14 14.20 -24.68
CA PHE A 219 0.00 15.61 -24.26
C PHE A 219 1.09 16.50 -24.84
N ASP A 220 1.91 15.96 -25.76
CA ASP A 220 3.00 16.67 -26.44
C ASP A 220 3.95 17.39 -25.46
N CYS A 221 4.34 16.69 -24.37
CA CYS A 221 5.22 17.22 -23.34
C CYS A 221 6.35 16.24 -23.01
N ASP A 222 7.30 16.65 -22.15
CA ASP A 222 8.49 15.89 -21.76
C ASP A 222 8.77 16.12 -20.28
N SER A 223 7.94 15.52 -19.42
CA SER A 223 7.99 15.73 -17.96
C SER A 223 9.15 14.99 -17.31
N ILE A 224 9.49 13.79 -17.82
CA ILE A 224 10.59 13.01 -17.26
C ILE A 224 11.84 13.23 -18.09
N GLU A 225 12.83 13.89 -17.52
CA GLU A 225 14.14 14.11 -18.13
C GLU A 225 15.11 12.96 -17.87
N THR A 226 15.95 12.62 -18.88
CA THR A 226 17.06 11.69 -18.72
C THR A 226 18.32 12.45 -18.34
N VAL A 227 18.84 12.20 -17.14
CA VAL A 227 20.14 12.72 -16.69
C VAL A 227 21.22 11.70 -17.05
N ARG A 228 21.96 11.94 -18.13
CA ARG A 228 22.93 10.99 -18.68
C ARG A 228 23.95 10.53 -17.65
N GLY A 229 24.17 9.22 -17.56
CA GLY A 229 25.11 8.60 -16.61
C GLY A 229 24.62 8.55 -15.17
N VAL A 230 23.47 9.17 -14.81
CA VAL A 230 22.95 9.22 -13.43
C VAL A 230 21.61 8.49 -13.33
N GLY A 231 20.58 8.97 -14.02
CA GLY A 231 19.22 8.44 -13.87
C GLY A 231 18.18 9.31 -14.53
N TYR A 232 17.08 9.58 -13.82
CA TYR A 232 15.93 10.30 -14.32
C TYR A 232 15.43 11.36 -13.32
N ARG A 233 14.75 12.38 -13.82
CA ARG A 233 14.21 13.47 -13.02
C ARG A 233 12.85 13.89 -13.55
N LEU A 234 11.87 14.09 -12.68
CA LEU A 234 10.62 14.76 -13.03
C LEU A 234 10.85 16.27 -12.96
N ARG A 235 10.50 17.00 -14.00
CA ARG A 235 10.51 18.47 -14.03
C ARG A 235 9.42 19.01 -13.10
N GLU A 236 9.62 20.20 -12.56
CA GLU A 236 8.69 20.87 -11.66
C GLU A 236 7.57 21.64 -12.39
N GLU A 237 7.68 21.75 -13.71
CA GLU A 237 6.74 22.49 -14.58
C GLU A 237 5.77 21.57 -15.30
#